data_0ac7d8791ad943d6322ec0a20efb814b
#
_entry.id   0ac7d8791ad943d6322ec0a20efb814b
#
_cell.length_a   1.000
_cell.length_b   1.000
_cell.length_c   1.000
_cell.angle_alpha   90.00
_cell.angle_beta   90.00
_cell.angle_gamma   90.00
#
_symmetry.space_group_name_H-M   'P 1'
#
loop_
_entity.id
_entity.type
_entity.pdbx_description
1 polymer ?
#
loop_
_entity_poly.entity_id
_entity_poly.type
_entity_poly.pdbx_seq_one_letter_code
_entity_poly.pdbx_strand_id
1 'polypeptide(L)'
;KCYRRMDEIRKNGTTILMVTHDMGSIIKYCDKVVLLNKGEFIAEGEPGRMVDMYKKILAGQMDSLKEELEEMNDFSGEKALEEGKEQLFEKKKFEKEASGHTGLMKDKITINASRTEYGDGRAEIFDLGLCDERGNLTNLLLKGEMFTIKERIRFNADIQAPIFTYTIKDKKGTDLSGTNTMFEGTDIKPVKRGDVYDVSFKQKMTLQGGEY
;
A
#
# COMPACT_ATOMS: atom_id res chain seq x y z
N LYS A 1 8.15 -25.56 -14.84
CA LYS A 1 9.52 -26.04 -15.23
C LYS A 1 10.47 -24.90 -15.52
N CYS A 2 10.08 -23.81 -16.20
CA CYS A 2 10.99 -22.71 -16.59
C CYS A 2 11.65 -22.02 -15.38
N TYR A 3 10.91 -21.62 -14.36
CA TYR A 3 11.46 -20.89 -13.22
C TYR A 3 12.50 -21.65 -12.40
N ARG A 4 12.35 -22.98 -12.26
CA ARG A 4 13.39 -23.81 -11.60
C ARG A 4 14.72 -23.78 -12.38
N ARG A 5 14.65 -23.75 -13.70
CA ARG A 5 15.85 -23.63 -14.53
C ARG A 5 16.49 -22.24 -14.44
N MET A 6 15.69 -21.20 -14.31
CA MET A 6 16.20 -19.83 -14.07
C MET A 6 16.95 -19.76 -12.74
N ASP A 7 16.42 -20.36 -11.67
CA ASP A 7 17.10 -20.41 -10.36
C ASP A 7 18.45 -21.15 -10.44
N GLU A 8 18.52 -22.25 -11.19
CA GLU A 8 19.77 -22.97 -11.42
C GLU A 8 20.80 -22.11 -12.16
N ILE A 9 20.39 -21.41 -13.21
CA ILE A 9 21.24 -20.51 -14.00
C ILE A 9 21.73 -19.33 -13.14
N ARG A 10 20.86 -18.72 -12.33
CA ARG A 10 21.22 -17.64 -11.43
C ARG A 10 22.23 -18.07 -10.37
N LYS A 11 22.07 -19.25 -9.77
CA LYS A 11 23.01 -19.83 -8.81
C LYS A 11 24.42 -20.02 -9.40
N ASN A 12 24.51 -20.19 -10.70
CA ASN A 12 25.80 -20.29 -11.42
C ASN A 12 26.41 -18.92 -11.76
N GLY A 13 25.87 -17.82 -11.20
CA GLY A 13 26.40 -16.47 -11.39
C GLY A 13 25.99 -15.80 -12.73
N THR A 14 25.04 -16.38 -13.46
CA THR A 14 24.59 -15.80 -14.74
C THR A 14 23.56 -14.71 -14.50
N THR A 15 23.74 -13.55 -15.11
CA THR A 15 22.76 -12.47 -15.14
C THR A 15 21.61 -12.85 -16.09
N ILE A 16 20.37 -12.70 -15.62
CA ILE A 16 19.17 -12.95 -16.40
C ILE A 16 18.45 -11.62 -16.62
N LEU A 17 18.21 -11.25 -17.86
CA LEU A 17 17.36 -10.13 -18.23
C LEU A 17 15.97 -10.67 -18.59
N MET A 18 14.95 -10.19 -17.87
CA MET A 18 13.56 -10.58 -18.09
C MET A 18 12.72 -9.36 -18.47
N VAL A 19 11.97 -9.44 -19.55
CA VAL A 19 10.99 -8.44 -19.96
C VAL A 19 9.60 -9.02 -19.75
N THR A 20 8.81 -8.40 -18.90
CA THR A 20 7.47 -8.88 -18.54
C THR A 20 6.60 -7.74 -18.00
N HIS A 21 5.30 -7.94 -18.04
CA HIS A 21 4.31 -7.10 -17.35
C HIS A 21 3.64 -7.85 -16.18
N ASP A 22 4.09 -9.08 -15.89
CA ASP A 22 3.59 -9.85 -14.75
C ASP A 22 4.28 -9.42 -13.46
N MET A 23 3.57 -8.62 -12.66
CA MET A 23 4.06 -8.06 -11.39
C MET A 23 4.48 -9.14 -10.39
N GLY A 24 3.76 -10.27 -10.36
CA GLY A 24 4.09 -11.39 -9.47
C GLY A 24 5.45 -12.02 -9.79
N SER A 25 5.74 -12.21 -11.08
CA SER A 25 7.04 -12.71 -11.53
C SER A 25 8.17 -11.71 -11.26
N ILE A 26 7.91 -10.42 -11.43
CA ILE A 26 8.88 -9.35 -11.14
C ILE A 26 9.29 -9.41 -9.67
N ILE A 27 8.33 -9.37 -8.75
CA ILE A 27 8.58 -9.38 -7.30
C ILE A 27 9.33 -10.65 -6.87
N LYS A 28 8.97 -11.79 -7.46
CA LYS A 28 9.49 -13.09 -7.04
C LYS A 28 10.90 -13.40 -7.56
N TYR A 29 11.24 -12.96 -8.77
CA TYR A 29 12.42 -13.43 -9.48
C TYR A 29 13.44 -12.34 -9.80
N CYS A 30 13.09 -11.06 -9.74
CA CYS A 30 13.99 -9.97 -10.04
C CYS A 30 14.67 -9.45 -8.77
N ASP A 31 15.96 -9.13 -8.89
CA ASP A 31 16.72 -8.43 -7.85
C ASP A 31 16.66 -6.91 -8.08
N LYS A 32 16.53 -6.48 -9.33
CA LYS A 32 16.43 -5.08 -9.76
C LYS A 32 15.47 -4.98 -10.94
N VAL A 33 14.73 -3.89 -11.02
CA VAL A 33 13.75 -3.63 -12.08
C VAL A 33 14.01 -2.29 -12.71
N VAL A 34 13.91 -2.25 -14.03
CA VAL A 34 13.86 -1.01 -14.83
C VAL A 34 12.43 -0.83 -15.34
N LEU A 35 11.83 0.29 -14.99
CA LEU A 35 10.47 0.65 -15.39
C LEU A 35 10.51 1.48 -16.66
N LEU A 36 9.81 1.00 -17.68
CA LEU A 36 9.65 1.68 -18.97
C LEU A 36 8.16 2.01 -19.21
N ASN A 37 7.88 3.18 -19.75
CA ASN A 37 6.55 3.58 -20.18
C ASN A 37 6.63 4.19 -21.58
N LYS A 38 5.85 3.65 -22.52
CA LYS A 38 5.82 4.10 -23.95
C LYS A 38 7.22 4.20 -24.59
N GLY A 39 8.16 3.33 -24.17
CA GLY A 39 9.54 3.31 -24.68
C GLY A 39 10.50 4.25 -23.95
N GLU A 40 10.04 5.04 -22.99
CA GLU A 40 10.85 5.93 -22.18
C GLU A 40 11.23 5.29 -20.85
N PHE A 41 12.45 5.55 -20.39
CA PHE A 41 12.91 5.18 -19.05
C PHE A 41 12.21 6.05 -18.01
N ILE A 42 11.61 5.42 -17.00
CA ILE A 42 10.94 6.13 -15.91
C ILE A 42 11.77 6.07 -14.63
N ALA A 43 12.13 4.87 -14.20
CA ALA A 43 12.88 4.65 -12.97
C ALA A 43 13.54 3.27 -12.95
N GLU A 44 14.49 3.08 -12.03
CA GLU A 44 15.01 1.77 -11.69
C GLU A 44 15.12 1.61 -10.16
N GLY A 45 14.99 0.38 -9.68
CA GLY A 45 15.08 0.12 -8.25
C GLY A 45 14.59 -1.26 -7.83
N GLU A 46 14.21 -1.36 -6.57
CA GLU A 46 13.67 -2.60 -5.99
C GLU A 46 12.35 -3.02 -6.63
N PRO A 47 12.11 -4.34 -6.80
CA PRO A 47 10.92 -4.87 -7.46
C PRO A 47 9.61 -4.35 -6.89
N GLY A 48 9.44 -4.34 -5.57
CA GLY A 48 8.21 -3.89 -4.92
C GLY A 48 7.87 -2.44 -5.27
N ARG A 49 8.86 -1.55 -5.14
CA ARG A 49 8.70 -0.12 -5.44
C ARG A 49 8.39 0.12 -6.92
N MET A 50 9.08 -0.55 -7.82
CA MET A 50 8.85 -0.41 -9.26
C MET A 50 7.47 -0.91 -9.69
N VAL A 51 6.97 -1.96 -9.05
CA VAL A 51 5.60 -2.46 -9.27
C VAL A 51 4.56 -1.45 -8.79
N ASP A 52 4.78 -0.80 -7.66
CA ASP A 52 3.86 0.23 -7.16
C ASP A 52 3.84 1.47 -8.08
N MET A 53 5.00 1.91 -8.57
CA MET A 53 5.10 2.97 -9.58
C MET A 53 4.40 2.56 -10.89
N TYR A 54 4.54 1.32 -11.33
CA TYR A 54 3.84 0.81 -12.50
C TYR A 54 2.31 0.83 -12.32
N LYS A 55 1.81 0.46 -11.13
CA LYS A 55 0.38 0.54 -10.80
C LYS A 55 -0.13 1.99 -10.87
N LYS A 56 0.65 2.97 -10.40
CA LYS A 56 0.32 4.41 -10.51
C LYS A 56 0.21 4.85 -11.98
N ILE A 57 1.13 4.41 -12.83
CA ILE A 57 1.08 4.68 -14.28
C ILE A 57 -0.20 4.13 -14.90
N LEU A 58 -0.54 2.87 -14.59
CA LEU A 58 -1.77 2.24 -15.08
C LEU A 58 -3.03 2.94 -14.60
N ALA A 59 -3.00 3.49 -13.38
CA ALA A 59 -4.09 4.28 -12.82
C ALA A 59 -4.19 5.72 -13.40
N GLY A 60 -3.28 6.10 -14.33
CA GLY A 60 -3.25 7.44 -14.92
C GLY A 60 -2.70 8.54 -14.01
N GLN A 61 -2.01 8.17 -12.91
CA GLN A 61 -1.51 9.08 -11.88
C GLN A 61 -0.06 9.53 -12.18
N MET A 62 0.18 10.02 -13.40
CA MET A 62 1.52 10.44 -13.85
C MET A 62 2.05 11.66 -13.11
N ASP A 63 1.19 12.54 -12.62
CA ASP A 63 1.62 13.77 -11.94
C ASP A 63 2.17 13.47 -10.55
N SER A 64 1.49 12.62 -9.77
CA SER A 64 1.98 12.12 -8.48
C SER A 64 3.29 11.33 -8.62
N LEU A 65 3.48 10.66 -9.76
CA LEU A 65 4.70 9.92 -10.05
C LEU A 65 5.89 10.86 -10.34
N LYS A 66 5.65 12.00 -10.98
CA LYS A 66 6.70 12.99 -11.25
C LYS A 66 7.21 13.63 -9.97
N GLU A 67 6.31 14.00 -9.07
CA GLU A 67 6.67 14.53 -7.75
C GLU A 67 7.55 13.53 -6.97
N GLU A 68 7.19 12.25 -6.97
CA GLU A 68 7.98 11.19 -6.31
C GLU A 68 9.35 10.95 -6.98
N LEU A 69 9.44 11.10 -8.29
CA LEU A 69 10.71 10.99 -9.04
C LEU A 69 11.61 12.22 -8.82
N GLU A 70 11.06 13.41 -8.68
CA GLU A 70 11.79 14.63 -8.34
C GLU A 70 12.37 14.53 -6.92
N GLU A 71 11.60 14.08 -5.94
CA GLU A 71 12.08 13.79 -4.59
C GLU A 71 13.22 12.76 -4.57
N MET A 72 13.19 11.77 -5.45
CA MET A 72 14.28 10.78 -5.57
C MET A 72 15.58 11.36 -6.12
N ASN A 73 15.50 12.31 -7.03
CA ASN A 73 16.67 12.96 -7.63
C ASN A 73 17.31 13.98 -6.68
N ASP A 74 16.53 14.61 -5.81
CA ASP A 74 17.03 15.58 -4.82
C ASP A 74 17.72 14.89 -3.61
N PHE A 75 17.53 13.60 -3.41
CA PHE A 75 18.15 12.84 -2.31
C PHE A 75 19.66 12.59 -2.48
N SER A 76 20.29 13.11 -3.54
CA SER A 76 21.75 13.14 -3.69
C SER A 76 22.40 14.41 -3.11
N GLY A 77 21.67 15.25 -2.36
CA GLY A 77 22.18 16.48 -1.75
C GLY A 77 21.53 16.80 -0.40
N GLU A 78 22.39 16.96 0.59
CA GLU A 78 22.17 17.23 2.01
C GLU A 78 21.25 18.44 2.35
N LYS A 79 19.93 18.37 2.15
CA LYS A 79 19.03 19.47 2.58
C LYS A 79 17.65 19.06 3.15
N ALA A 80 17.39 17.79 3.42
CA ALA A 80 16.03 17.30 3.74
C ALA A 80 15.70 17.19 5.24
N LEU A 81 16.34 17.94 6.14
CA LEU A 81 16.11 17.82 7.61
C LEU A 81 15.26 18.92 8.25
N GLU A 82 14.93 20.00 7.55
CA GLU A 82 14.17 21.11 8.18
C GLU A 82 12.72 21.25 7.70
N GLU A 83 12.41 20.95 6.44
CA GLU A 83 11.04 21.13 5.90
C GLU A 83 10.03 20.05 6.32
N GLY A 84 10.52 18.84 6.65
CA GLY A 84 9.67 17.74 7.13
C GLY A 84 9.00 17.96 8.49
N LYS A 85 9.47 18.95 9.28
CA LYS A 85 8.90 19.22 10.62
C LYS A 85 7.67 20.11 10.61
N GLU A 86 7.58 21.05 9.70
CA GLU A 86 6.42 21.97 9.64
C GLU A 86 5.18 21.32 9.07
N GLN A 87 5.29 20.51 8.03
CA GLN A 87 4.15 19.76 7.45
C GLN A 87 3.60 18.71 8.42
N LEU A 88 4.47 18.11 9.27
CA LEU A 88 4.03 17.17 10.30
C LEU A 88 3.23 17.86 11.43
N PHE A 89 3.52 19.14 11.71
CA PHE A 89 2.81 19.92 12.73
C PHE A 89 1.42 20.36 12.27
N GLU A 90 1.24 20.71 11.02
CA GLU A 90 -0.07 21.07 10.47
C GLU A 90 -0.99 19.84 10.34
N LYS A 91 -0.48 18.68 9.87
CA LYS A 91 -1.24 17.43 9.86
C LYS A 91 -1.75 17.04 11.26
N LYS A 92 -0.92 17.16 12.29
CA LYS A 92 -1.35 16.86 13.68
C LYS A 92 -2.41 17.82 14.23
N LYS A 93 -2.48 19.05 13.74
CA LYS A 93 -3.48 20.04 14.19
C LYS A 93 -4.85 19.74 13.58
N PHE A 94 -4.92 19.31 12.32
CA PHE A 94 -6.18 18.94 11.66
C PHE A 94 -6.76 17.62 12.20
N GLU A 95 -5.90 16.64 12.57
CA GLU A 95 -6.34 15.36 13.15
C GLU A 95 -7.02 15.55 14.53
N LYS A 96 -6.70 16.62 15.26
CA LYS A 96 -7.25 16.88 16.59
C LYS A 96 -8.68 17.48 16.57
N GLU A 97 -9.08 18.10 15.46
CA GLU A 97 -10.40 18.76 15.36
C GLU A 97 -11.50 17.83 14.80
N ALA A 98 -11.14 16.70 14.20
CA ALA A 98 -12.08 15.76 13.56
C ALA A 98 -12.48 14.57 14.45
N SER A 99 -11.92 14.39 15.64
CA SER A 99 -12.18 13.22 16.46
C SER A 99 -12.75 13.58 17.84
N GLY A 100 -14.04 13.46 17.96
CA GLY A 100 -14.70 13.25 19.25
C GLY A 100 -14.45 11.86 19.85
N HIS A 101 -13.41 11.14 19.41
CA HIS A 101 -13.05 9.80 19.89
C HIS A 101 -11.59 9.77 20.35
N THR A 102 -11.38 9.30 21.55
CA THR A 102 -10.10 9.13 22.25
C THR A 102 -9.10 8.28 21.46
N GLY A 103 -8.19 8.92 20.74
CA GLY A 103 -7.01 8.31 20.09
C GLY A 103 -7.32 7.56 18.79
N LEU A 104 -6.41 7.64 17.84
CA LEU A 104 -6.49 6.87 16.59
C LEU A 104 -6.05 5.42 16.83
N MET A 105 -6.64 4.48 16.09
CA MET A 105 -6.25 3.06 16.14
C MET A 105 -4.79 2.88 15.68
N LYS A 106 -4.39 3.62 14.65
CA LYS A 106 -3.03 3.60 14.10
C LYS A 106 -1.94 3.97 15.12
N ASP A 107 -2.27 4.73 16.17
CA ASP A 107 -1.32 5.11 17.22
C ASP A 107 -1.01 3.97 18.19
N LYS A 108 -1.83 2.91 18.15
CA LYS A 108 -1.72 1.74 19.05
C LYS A 108 -1.16 0.50 18.36
N ILE A 109 -0.88 0.58 17.07
CA ILE A 109 -0.31 -0.49 16.27
C ILE A 109 1.02 -0.05 15.64
N THR A 110 1.87 -1.00 15.29
CA THR A 110 3.11 -0.71 14.56
C THR A 110 2.78 -0.56 13.08
N ILE A 111 2.99 0.64 12.55
CA ILE A 111 2.83 0.92 11.11
C ILE A 111 4.19 0.92 10.46
N ASN A 112 4.28 0.34 9.26
CA ASN A 112 5.50 0.36 8.47
C ASN A 112 5.91 1.81 8.16
N ALA A 113 7.10 2.21 8.62
CA ALA A 113 7.64 3.56 8.39
C ALA A 113 7.92 3.84 6.89
N SER A 114 8.15 2.77 6.11
CA SER A 114 8.39 2.86 4.66
C SER A 114 7.13 2.64 3.84
N ARG A 115 5.94 2.84 4.45
CA ARG A 115 4.68 2.71 3.71
C ARG A 115 4.61 3.76 2.60
N THR A 116 4.07 3.36 1.46
CA THR A 116 3.79 4.26 0.36
C THR A 116 2.32 4.65 0.38
N GLU A 117 2.05 5.94 0.33
CA GLU A 117 0.70 6.48 0.15
C GLU A 117 0.60 7.02 -1.28
N TYR A 118 -0.49 6.72 -1.97
CA TYR A 118 -0.75 7.19 -3.32
C TYR A 118 -2.25 7.37 -3.55
N GLY A 119 -2.62 8.23 -4.48
CA GLY A 119 -4.00 8.55 -4.82
C GLY A 119 -4.11 9.99 -5.33
N ASP A 120 -5.28 10.34 -5.83
CA ASP A 120 -5.61 11.69 -6.32
C ASP A 120 -6.16 12.60 -5.20
N GLY A 121 -6.10 12.17 -3.94
CA GLY A 121 -6.57 12.92 -2.78
C GLY A 121 -8.09 13.04 -2.64
N ARG A 122 -8.90 12.41 -3.52
CA ARG A 122 -10.36 12.42 -3.39
C ARG A 122 -10.88 11.66 -2.18
N ALA A 123 -10.11 10.69 -1.68
CA ALA A 123 -10.37 9.98 -0.44
C ALA A 123 -9.06 9.76 0.31
N GLU A 124 -9.13 9.66 1.63
CA GLU A 124 -8.00 9.45 2.52
C GLU A 124 -8.34 8.41 3.58
N ILE A 125 -7.52 7.37 3.72
CA ILE A 125 -7.57 6.46 4.87
C ILE A 125 -6.79 7.13 5.99
N PHE A 126 -7.46 7.86 6.87
CA PHE A 126 -6.80 8.62 7.91
C PHE A 126 -6.53 7.83 9.20
N ASP A 127 -7.21 6.69 9.38
CA ASP A 127 -7.01 5.79 10.50
C ASP A 127 -7.20 4.33 10.07
N LEU A 128 -6.41 3.44 10.66
CA LEU A 128 -6.50 2.00 10.40
C LEU A 128 -6.16 1.21 11.65
N GLY A 129 -6.69 -0.01 11.74
CA GLY A 129 -6.45 -0.91 12.85
C GLY A 129 -6.61 -2.37 12.45
N LEU A 130 -5.84 -3.22 13.12
CA LEU A 130 -5.96 -4.67 13.04
C LEU A 130 -6.45 -5.17 14.40
N CYS A 131 -7.53 -5.93 14.42
CA CYS A 131 -8.11 -6.46 15.65
C CYS A 131 -8.09 -7.99 15.66
N ASP A 132 -7.79 -8.57 16.81
CA ASP A 132 -7.95 -10.01 17.08
C ASP A 132 -9.44 -10.41 17.13
N GLU A 133 -9.70 -11.69 17.38
CA GLU A 133 -11.05 -12.25 17.51
C GLU A 133 -11.87 -11.59 18.64
N ARG A 134 -11.19 -11.09 19.68
CA ARG A 134 -11.80 -10.41 20.83
C ARG A 134 -12.02 -8.91 20.60
N GLY A 135 -11.58 -8.39 19.46
CA GLY A 135 -11.69 -6.97 19.11
C GLY A 135 -10.57 -6.09 19.65
N ASN A 136 -9.52 -6.66 20.24
CA ASN A 136 -8.36 -5.90 20.70
C ASN A 136 -7.45 -5.53 19.52
N LEU A 137 -6.93 -4.31 19.52
CA LEU A 137 -5.92 -3.88 18.55
C LEU A 137 -4.63 -4.67 18.77
N THR A 138 -4.07 -5.22 17.69
CA THR A 138 -2.90 -6.08 17.74
C THR A 138 -2.12 -6.05 16.42
N ASN A 139 -0.83 -6.38 16.48
CA ASN A 139 -0.01 -6.69 15.30
C ASN A 139 0.27 -8.20 15.21
N LEU A 140 -0.29 -9.01 16.11
CA LEU A 140 -0.11 -10.45 16.14
C LEU A 140 -1.44 -11.16 15.96
N LEU A 141 -1.55 -11.97 14.92
CA LEU A 141 -2.72 -12.79 14.63
C LEU A 141 -2.35 -14.26 14.72
N LEU A 142 -3.22 -15.07 15.33
CA LEU A 142 -3.02 -16.49 15.42
C LEU A 142 -3.71 -17.21 14.24
N LYS A 143 -3.02 -18.19 13.67
CA LYS A 143 -3.57 -19.01 12.58
C LYS A 143 -4.84 -19.72 13.04
N GLY A 144 -5.88 -19.60 12.23
CA GLY A 144 -7.18 -20.21 12.49
C GLY A 144 -8.18 -19.34 13.23
N GLU A 145 -7.74 -18.23 13.84
CA GLU A 145 -8.64 -17.27 14.50
C GLU A 145 -9.24 -16.27 13.53
N MET A 146 -10.35 -15.68 13.94
CA MET A 146 -10.96 -14.57 13.23
C MET A 146 -10.21 -13.27 13.53
N PHE A 147 -10.07 -12.42 12.54
CA PHE A 147 -9.52 -11.08 12.73
C PHE A 147 -10.33 -10.05 11.93
N THR A 148 -10.15 -8.80 12.27
CA THR A 148 -10.83 -7.69 11.61
C THR A 148 -9.83 -6.60 11.23
N ILE A 149 -9.80 -6.23 9.95
CA ILE A 149 -9.14 -5.02 9.46
C ILE A 149 -10.16 -3.90 9.55
N LYS A 150 -9.80 -2.79 10.17
CA LYS A 150 -10.64 -1.59 10.29
C LYS A 150 -9.96 -0.44 9.56
N GLU A 151 -10.73 0.29 8.77
CA GLU A 151 -10.29 1.47 8.05
C GLU A 151 -11.28 2.61 8.28
N ARG A 152 -10.76 3.81 8.58
CA ARG A 152 -11.56 5.03 8.65
C ARG A 152 -11.17 5.93 7.49
N ILE A 153 -12.15 6.25 6.68
CA ILE A 153 -11.93 6.90 5.39
C ILE A 153 -12.70 8.21 5.38
N ARG A 154 -12.01 9.29 5.01
CA ARG A 154 -12.60 10.60 4.75
C ARG A 154 -12.66 10.84 3.26
N PHE A 155 -13.79 11.39 2.80
CA PHE A 155 -13.98 11.75 1.40
C PHE A 155 -13.81 13.25 1.21
N ASN A 156 -12.88 13.63 0.32
CA ASN A 156 -12.57 15.01 -0.03
C ASN A 156 -13.29 15.47 -1.31
N ALA A 157 -13.99 14.53 -1.99
CA ALA A 157 -14.79 14.76 -3.18
C ALA A 157 -15.99 13.81 -3.24
N ASP A 158 -16.95 14.11 -4.11
CA ASP A 158 -18.08 13.23 -4.39
C ASP A 158 -17.61 12.05 -5.24
N ILE A 159 -17.94 10.81 -4.82
CA ILE A 159 -17.61 9.58 -5.53
C ILE A 159 -18.88 8.73 -5.67
N GLN A 160 -19.23 8.37 -6.91
CA GLN A 160 -20.47 7.66 -7.20
C GLN A 160 -20.46 6.20 -6.77
N ALA A 161 -19.34 5.52 -6.92
CA ALA A 161 -19.21 4.08 -6.64
C ALA A 161 -17.85 3.79 -5.99
N PRO A 162 -17.67 4.11 -4.69
CA PRO A 162 -16.43 3.78 -4.01
C PRO A 162 -16.31 2.27 -3.79
N ILE A 163 -15.10 1.74 -3.97
CA ILE A 163 -14.77 0.34 -3.68
C ILE A 163 -13.72 0.34 -2.58
N PHE A 164 -14.02 -0.29 -1.47
CA PHE A 164 -13.08 -0.50 -0.38
C PHE A 164 -12.38 -1.84 -0.55
N THR A 165 -11.07 -1.87 -0.28
CA THR A 165 -10.24 -3.06 -0.48
C THR A 165 -9.10 -3.12 0.51
N TYR A 166 -8.66 -4.33 0.80
CA TYR A 166 -7.38 -4.58 1.44
C TYR A 166 -6.66 -5.73 0.73
N THR A 167 -5.34 -5.75 0.87
CA THR A 167 -4.48 -6.84 0.37
C THR A 167 -3.42 -7.14 1.42
N ILE A 168 -3.29 -8.40 1.80
CA ILE A 168 -2.20 -8.88 2.66
C ILE A 168 -1.06 -9.31 1.76
N LYS A 169 0.13 -8.77 2.03
CA LYS A 169 1.35 -9.04 1.28
C LYS A 169 2.42 -9.64 2.18
N ASP A 170 3.31 -10.43 1.60
CA ASP A 170 4.55 -10.82 2.27
C ASP A 170 5.56 -9.66 2.31
N LYS A 171 6.69 -9.83 3.01
CA LYS A 171 7.77 -8.84 3.07
C LYS A 171 8.36 -8.44 1.71
N LYS A 172 8.19 -9.27 0.69
CA LYS A 172 8.64 -8.99 -0.67
C LYS A 172 7.61 -8.22 -1.50
N GLY A 173 6.42 -7.96 -0.92
CA GLY A 173 5.32 -7.30 -1.60
C GLY A 173 4.45 -8.23 -2.45
N THR A 174 4.59 -9.56 -2.32
CA THR A 174 3.74 -10.53 -3.03
C THR A 174 2.34 -10.54 -2.43
N ASP A 175 1.31 -10.39 -3.24
CA ASP A 175 -0.08 -10.48 -2.81
C ASP A 175 -0.42 -11.92 -2.40
N LEU A 176 -0.84 -12.11 -1.15
CA LEU A 176 -1.15 -13.42 -0.57
C LEU A 176 -2.65 -13.63 -0.40
N SER A 177 -3.36 -12.61 0.02
CA SER A 177 -4.79 -12.63 0.28
C SER A 177 -5.35 -11.21 0.24
N GLY A 178 -6.63 -11.09 -0.01
CA GLY A 178 -7.32 -9.80 -0.01
C GLY A 178 -8.72 -9.95 -0.57
N THR A 179 -9.55 -8.93 -0.37
CA THR A 179 -10.87 -8.83 -0.98
C THR A 179 -11.26 -7.36 -1.14
N ASN A 180 -12.40 -7.14 -1.78
CA ASN A 180 -13.00 -5.82 -1.91
C ASN A 180 -14.52 -5.90 -1.81
N THR A 181 -15.15 -4.75 -1.57
CA THR A 181 -16.59 -4.65 -1.40
C THR A 181 -17.39 -5.12 -2.63
N MET A 182 -16.82 -5.00 -3.83
CA MET A 182 -17.47 -5.47 -5.06
C MET A 182 -17.50 -7.00 -5.11
N PHE A 183 -16.40 -7.69 -4.77
CA PHE A 183 -16.37 -9.16 -4.71
C PHE A 183 -17.27 -9.73 -3.62
N GLU A 184 -17.37 -9.01 -2.48
CA GLU A 184 -18.25 -9.39 -1.37
C GLU A 184 -19.73 -9.06 -1.65
N GLY A 185 -20.05 -8.52 -2.83
CA GLY A 185 -21.41 -8.16 -3.20
C GLY A 185 -22.01 -7.05 -2.34
N THR A 186 -21.17 -6.24 -1.70
CA THR A 186 -21.61 -5.13 -0.86
C THR A 186 -21.81 -3.90 -1.73
N ASP A 187 -23.07 -3.45 -1.83
CA ASP A 187 -23.42 -2.24 -2.57
C ASP A 187 -23.13 -1.01 -1.69
N ILE A 188 -22.16 -0.22 -2.11
CA ILE A 188 -21.79 1.03 -1.43
C ILE A 188 -22.48 2.20 -2.11
N LYS A 189 -23.24 2.96 -1.32
CA LYS A 189 -23.93 4.15 -1.83
C LYS A 189 -22.93 5.23 -2.25
N PRO A 190 -23.33 6.12 -3.18
CA PRO A 190 -22.56 7.32 -3.49
C PRO A 190 -22.21 8.10 -2.22
N VAL A 191 -20.97 8.58 -2.16
CA VAL A 191 -20.46 9.37 -1.05
C VAL A 191 -20.27 10.81 -1.48
N LYS A 192 -20.32 11.73 -0.52
CA LYS A 192 -20.14 13.16 -0.73
C LYS A 192 -18.88 13.65 -0.05
N ARG A 193 -18.39 14.78 -0.52
CA ARG A 193 -17.30 15.49 0.15
C ARG A 193 -17.66 15.76 1.61
N GLY A 194 -16.76 15.39 2.51
CA GLY A 194 -16.91 15.53 3.96
C GLY A 194 -17.46 14.29 4.67
N ASP A 195 -17.95 13.29 3.92
CA ASP A 195 -18.38 12.02 4.51
C ASP A 195 -17.19 11.28 5.13
N VAL A 196 -17.48 10.58 6.23
CA VAL A 196 -16.54 9.69 6.90
C VAL A 196 -17.15 8.30 7.01
N TYR A 197 -16.41 7.29 6.61
CA TYR A 197 -16.82 5.89 6.64
C TYR A 197 -15.90 5.07 7.55
N ASP A 198 -16.52 4.24 8.39
CA ASP A 198 -15.86 3.18 9.14
C ASP A 198 -16.09 1.86 8.41
N VAL A 199 -15.04 1.33 7.80
CA VAL A 199 -15.06 0.07 7.03
C VAL A 199 -14.40 -1.03 7.84
N SER A 200 -14.98 -2.22 7.82
CA SER A 200 -14.44 -3.39 8.53
C SER A 200 -14.49 -4.62 7.65
N PHE A 201 -13.34 -5.27 7.48
CA PHE A 201 -13.21 -6.57 6.83
C PHE A 201 -12.92 -7.63 7.87
N LYS A 202 -13.84 -8.57 8.05
CA LYS A 202 -13.70 -9.66 9.02
C LYS A 202 -13.45 -10.98 8.29
N GLN A 203 -12.34 -11.63 8.63
CA GLN A 203 -12.00 -12.92 8.01
C GLN A 203 -11.19 -13.82 8.95
N LYS A 204 -11.00 -15.06 8.53
CA LYS A 204 -10.19 -16.05 9.23
C LYS A 204 -8.73 -15.98 8.79
N MET A 205 -7.79 -16.00 9.73
CA MET A 205 -6.37 -16.07 9.44
C MET A 205 -5.99 -17.46 8.92
N THR A 206 -5.76 -17.57 7.64
CA THR A 206 -5.41 -18.83 6.96
C THR A 206 -3.94 -18.92 6.57
N LEU A 207 -3.21 -17.83 6.67
CA LEU A 207 -1.79 -17.77 6.30
C LEU A 207 -0.92 -18.55 7.30
N GLN A 208 0.26 -18.97 6.87
CA GLN A 208 1.26 -19.60 7.73
C GLN A 208 1.87 -18.57 8.67
N GLY A 209 2.63 -19.02 9.69
CA GLY A 209 3.41 -18.11 10.53
C GLY A 209 4.42 -17.31 9.68
N GLY A 210 4.45 -15.99 9.86
CA GLY A 210 5.29 -15.10 9.10
C GLY A 210 5.01 -13.62 9.40
N GLU A 211 5.74 -12.75 8.73
CA GLU A 211 5.49 -11.31 8.75
C GLU A 211 4.86 -10.90 7.41
N TYR A 212 3.81 -10.08 7.51
CA TYR A 212 2.97 -9.66 6.41
C TYR A 212 2.75 -8.15 6.44
#